data_d72ed101f1633b58053ee75cec6d3653
#
_entry.id   d72ed101f1633b58053ee75cec6d3653
#
_cell.length_a   1.000
_cell.length_b   1.000
_cell.length_c   1.000
_cell.angle_alpha   90.00
_cell.angle_beta   90.00
_cell.angle_gamma   90.00
#
_symmetry.space_group_name_H-M   'P 1'
#
loop_
_entity.id
_entity.type
_entity.pdbx_description
1 polymer ?
#
loop_
_entity_poly.entity_id
_entity_poly.type
_entity_poly.pdbx_seq_one_letter_code
_entity_poly.pdbx_strand_id
1 'polypeptide(L)'
;MFFSLALFLCLLFVTYRIAKLKGMQHAEWVVLLAGLQPILFDISYACLSEAPAALVIMLSYWCHLRKKLALSLAIASIVFLFRFEMYTFALLLFFVYLWRREWKILPLVLLGPLLWIGSSAVISGDVLTFFREWSRFSHLAKFIPGVSMTHYLENLQTIFGYGQLVLFAVGVVFITRAKRNADYGIMYFTIAINIIISTLTGAEALHWTASVGELRYVAVIGPFWGIVSVYGFSEILERVKPSWGKLIFSVIVLSAVVLNCTLTTRPRRWTNYDLVMMNLTQVARAQYPDLTLLSNDCVAAYVMDVSPAGGPYFAPMNKDMLKKYPECLILWDPFTANSLFFQTELTKEKMLQDTTVRVLERYKYSTVEYLLLYRNMKEGRVEESALGK
;
A
#
# COMPACT_ATOMS: atom_id res chain seq x y z
N MET A 1 7.50 -13.29 -2.82
CA MET A 1 7.48 -13.02 -4.27
C MET A 1 6.51 -13.91 -5.04
N PHE A 2 6.62 -15.25 -5.03
CA PHE A 2 5.70 -16.13 -5.76
C PHE A 2 4.22 -15.96 -5.40
N PHE A 3 3.91 -15.78 -4.12
CA PHE A 3 2.54 -15.57 -3.66
C PHE A 3 1.93 -14.28 -4.22
N SER A 4 2.68 -13.18 -4.22
CA SER A 4 2.21 -11.89 -4.78
C SER A 4 1.98 -11.99 -6.29
N LEU A 5 2.88 -12.67 -7.01
CA LEU A 5 2.71 -12.92 -8.42
C LEU A 5 1.47 -13.77 -8.70
N ALA A 6 1.22 -14.83 -7.92
CA ALA A 6 0.02 -15.65 -8.06
C ALA A 6 -1.26 -14.84 -7.84
N LEU A 7 -1.31 -14.00 -6.81
CA LEU A 7 -2.43 -13.10 -6.55
C LEU A 7 -2.63 -12.12 -7.71
N PHE A 8 -1.56 -11.58 -8.26
CA PHE A 8 -1.62 -10.67 -9.41
C PHE A 8 -2.15 -11.36 -10.66
N LEU A 9 -1.70 -12.58 -10.96
CA LEU A 9 -2.23 -13.36 -12.08
C LEU A 9 -3.71 -13.69 -11.89
N CYS A 10 -4.12 -14.04 -10.66
CA CYS A 10 -5.55 -14.22 -10.34
C CYS A 10 -6.35 -12.93 -10.55
N LEU A 11 -5.79 -11.78 -10.15
CA LEU A 11 -6.41 -10.47 -10.36
C LEU A 11 -6.63 -10.19 -11.84
N LEU A 12 -5.62 -10.40 -12.68
CA LEU A 12 -5.72 -10.21 -14.13
C LEU A 12 -6.73 -11.18 -14.76
N PHE A 13 -6.75 -12.43 -14.32
CA PHE A 13 -7.73 -13.41 -14.77
C PHE A 13 -9.18 -13.00 -14.43
N VAL A 14 -9.43 -12.58 -13.20
CA VAL A 14 -10.77 -12.11 -12.78
C VAL A 14 -11.17 -10.85 -13.56
N THR A 15 -10.23 -9.92 -13.78
CA THR A 15 -10.44 -8.71 -14.57
C THR A 15 -10.83 -9.05 -16.02
N TYR A 16 -10.14 -10.01 -16.64
CA TYR A 16 -10.49 -10.53 -17.96
C TYR A 16 -11.89 -11.16 -17.99
N ARG A 17 -12.24 -11.97 -16.98
CA ARG A 17 -13.58 -12.58 -16.87
C ARG A 17 -14.68 -11.53 -16.76
N ILE A 18 -14.43 -10.43 -16.07
CA ILE A 18 -15.35 -9.29 -15.97
C ILE A 18 -15.51 -8.60 -17.33
N ALA A 19 -14.41 -8.32 -18.02
CA ALA A 19 -14.45 -7.72 -19.36
C ALA A 19 -15.28 -8.56 -20.33
N LYS A 20 -15.10 -9.88 -20.31
CA LYS A 20 -15.92 -10.82 -21.08
C LYS A 20 -17.40 -10.79 -20.70
N LEU A 21 -17.72 -10.78 -19.39
CA LEU A 21 -19.12 -10.68 -18.94
C LEU A 21 -19.79 -9.36 -19.34
N LYS A 22 -18.99 -8.30 -19.51
CA LYS A 22 -19.46 -7.01 -20.05
C LYS A 22 -19.66 -7.03 -21.57
N GLY A 23 -19.38 -8.15 -22.24
CA GLY A 23 -19.51 -8.30 -23.69
C GLY A 23 -18.47 -7.50 -24.48
N MET A 24 -17.30 -7.24 -23.90
CA MET A 24 -16.25 -6.50 -24.57
C MET A 24 -15.64 -7.35 -25.71
N GLN A 25 -15.61 -6.79 -26.89
CA GLN A 25 -14.71 -7.27 -27.94
C GLN A 25 -13.27 -7.02 -27.46
N HIS A 26 -12.36 -7.89 -27.84
CA HIS A 26 -10.95 -7.76 -27.46
C HIS A 26 -10.71 -7.73 -25.91
N ALA A 27 -11.53 -8.44 -25.13
CA ALA A 27 -11.42 -8.49 -23.66
C ALA A 27 -10.03 -8.95 -23.16
N GLU A 28 -9.29 -9.71 -23.98
CA GLU A 28 -7.93 -10.17 -23.71
C GLU A 28 -6.93 -9.02 -23.49
N TRP A 29 -7.16 -7.87 -24.14
CA TRP A 29 -6.31 -6.69 -23.95
C TRP A 29 -6.35 -6.14 -22.52
N VAL A 30 -7.37 -6.49 -21.73
CA VAL A 30 -7.42 -6.05 -20.33
C VAL A 30 -6.26 -6.61 -19.51
N VAL A 31 -5.78 -7.81 -19.86
CA VAL A 31 -4.63 -8.42 -19.17
C VAL A 31 -3.37 -7.58 -19.40
N LEU A 32 -3.18 -7.09 -20.62
CA LEU A 32 -2.05 -6.23 -20.97
C LEU A 32 -2.23 -4.82 -20.42
N LEU A 33 -3.40 -4.20 -20.68
CA LEU A 33 -3.63 -2.81 -20.25
C LEU A 33 -3.71 -2.66 -18.73
N ALA A 34 -4.29 -3.60 -17.99
CA ALA A 34 -4.26 -3.57 -16.54
C ALA A 34 -2.90 -4.04 -16.01
N GLY A 35 -2.36 -5.14 -16.54
CA GLY A 35 -1.12 -5.74 -16.05
C GLY A 35 0.13 -4.88 -16.24
N LEU A 36 0.15 -4.02 -17.24
CA LEU A 36 1.24 -3.08 -17.55
C LEU A 36 0.95 -1.65 -17.05
N GLN A 37 -0.03 -1.45 -16.19
CA GLN A 37 -0.14 -0.19 -15.45
C GLN A 37 1.08 -0.06 -14.54
N PRO A 38 1.80 1.07 -14.57
CA PRO A 38 3.04 1.20 -13.80
C PRO A 38 2.86 0.84 -12.33
N ILE A 39 1.84 1.40 -11.68
CA ILE A 39 1.61 1.17 -10.25
C ILE A 39 1.14 -0.25 -9.95
N LEU A 40 0.28 -0.83 -10.79
CA LEU A 40 -0.22 -2.18 -10.58
C LEU A 40 0.87 -3.22 -10.84
N PHE A 41 1.74 -2.96 -11.80
CA PHE A 41 2.93 -3.76 -12.06
C PHE A 41 3.91 -3.68 -10.88
N ASP A 42 4.16 -2.49 -10.33
CA ASP A 42 5.05 -2.28 -9.19
C ASP A 42 4.60 -3.06 -7.94
N ILE A 43 3.30 -3.12 -7.66
CA ILE A 43 2.78 -3.91 -6.53
C ILE A 43 2.73 -5.42 -6.78
N SER A 44 2.91 -5.88 -8.04
CA SER A 44 2.79 -7.29 -8.40
C SER A 44 3.87 -8.18 -7.78
N TYR A 45 5.05 -7.63 -7.51
CA TYR A 45 6.17 -8.32 -6.88
C TYR A 45 6.40 -7.89 -5.43
N ALA A 46 5.78 -6.81 -4.99
CA ALA A 46 5.81 -6.39 -3.60
C ALA A 46 4.73 -7.13 -2.80
N CYS A 47 5.08 -7.64 -1.61
CA CYS A 47 4.12 -8.31 -0.70
C CYS A 47 3.23 -7.26 0.01
N LEU A 48 2.48 -6.48 -0.75
CA LEU A 48 1.67 -5.38 -0.26
C LEU A 48 0.18 -5.75 -0.23
N SER A 49 -0.57 -5.10 0.63
CA SER A 49 -2.00 -5.33 0.82
C SER A 49 -2.89 -4.87 -0.33
N GLU A 50 -2.36 -4.05 -1.25
CA GLU A 50 -3.09 -3.51 -2.40
C GLU A 50 -3.50 -4.59 -3.40
N ALA A 51 -2.62 -5.54 -3.71
CA ALA A 51 -2.93 -6.60 -4.66
C ALA A 51 -4.05 -7.54 -4.16
N PRO A 52 -4.03 -8.09 -2.92
CA PRO A 52 -5.15 -8.86 -2.40
C PRO A 52 -6.43 -8.03 -2.25
N ALA A 53 -6.35 -6.76 -1.85
CA ALA A 53 -7.52 -5.89 -1.77
C ALA A 53 -8.17 -5.69 -3.15
N ALA A 54 -7.37 -5.42 -4.19
CA ALA A 54 -7.86 -5.31 -5.57
C ALA A 54 -8.53 -6.61 -6.04
N LEU A 55 -7.93 -7.77 -5.74
CA LEU A 55 -8.49 -9.07 -6.10
C LEU A 55 -9.84 -9.30 -5.41
N VAL A 56 -9.96 -8.99 -4.13
CA VAL A 56 -11.23 -9.13 -3.37
C VAL A 56 -12.31 -8.22 -3.95
N ILE A 57 -11.99 -6.97 -4.28
CA ILE A 57 -12.92 -6.04 -4.94
C ILE A 57 -13.37 -6.60 -6.29
N MET A 58 -12.45 -7.09 -7.11
CA MET A 58 -12.79 -7.63 -8.42
C MET A 58 -13.60 -8.92 -8.34
N LEU A 59 -13.31 -9.82 -7.40
CA LEU A 59 -14.11 -11.02 -7.13
C LEU A 59 -15.53 -10.66 -6.68
N SER A 60 -15.65 -9.70 -5.77
CA SER A 60 -16.95 -9.19 -5.34
C SER A 60 -17.74 -8.62 -6.52
N TYR A 61 -17.11 -7.77 -7.34
CA TYR A 61 -17.77 -7.21 -8.52
C TYR A 61 -18.14 -8.27 -9.56
N TRP A 62 -17.30 -9.27 -9.75
CA TRP A 62 -17.63 -10.42 -10.60
C TRP A 62 -18.85 -11.19 -10.10
N CYS A 63 -18.98 -11.42 -8.77
CA CYS A 63 -20.17 -12.01 -8.15
C CYS A 63 -21.41 -11.11 -8.34
N HIS A 64 -21.26 -9.77 -8.21
CA HIS A 64 -22.33 -8.81 -8.49
C HIS A 64 -22.86 -8.96 -9.90
N LEU A 65 -21.99 -8.98 -10.91
CA LEU A 65 -22.38 -9.16 -12.32
C LEU A 65 -23.07 -10.50 -12.58
N ARG A 66 -22.71 -11.53 -11.81
CA ARG A 66 -23.36 -12.84 -11.84
C ARG A 66 -24.63 -12.93 -11.00
N LYS A 67 -25.11 -11.80 -10.48
CA LYS A 67 -26.31 -11.71 -9.61
C LYS A 67 -26.21 -12.55 -8.32
N LYS A 68 -25.01 -12.93 -7.91
CA LYS A 68 -24.74 -13.58 -6.63
C LYS A 68 -24.53 -12.52 -5.53
N LEU A 69 -25.62 -11.77 -5.23
CA LEU A 69 -25.54 -10.53 -4.46
C LEU A 69 -25.04 -10.74 -3.03
N ALA A 70 -25.50 -11.79 -2.35
CA ALA A 70 -25.07 -12.13 -0.99
C ALA A 70 -23.54 -12.41 -0.95
N LEU A 71 -23.05 -13.25 -1.88
CA LEU A 71 -21.63 -13.57 -1.98
C LEU A 71 -20.81 -12.32 -2.34
N SER A 72 -21.34 -11.47 -3.24
CA SER A 72 -20.71 -10.19 -3.60
C SER A 72 -20.51 -9.31 -2.37
N LEU A 73 -21.55 -9.10 -1.55
CA LEU A 73 -21.44 -8.23 -0.37
C LEU A 73 -20.56 -8.84 0.72
N ALA A 74 -20.62 -10.15 0.93
CA ALA A 74 -19.75 -10.85 1.88
C ALA A 74 -18.27 -10.70 1.50
N ILE A 75 -17.94 -10.96 0.22
CA ILE A 75 -16.56 -10.77 -0.29
C ILE A 75 -16.13 -9.30 -0.20
N ALA A 76 -17.01 -8.34 -0.59
CA ALA A 76 -16.70 -6.93 -0.47
C ALA A 76 -16.35 -6.52 0.97
N SER A 77 -17.11 -7.06 1.95
CA SER A 77 -16.87 -6.77 3.35
C SER A 77 -15.48 -7.23 3.82
N ILE A 78 -14.98 -8.35 3.29
CA ILE A 78 -13.66 -8.90 3.65
C ILE A 78 -12.50 -7.97 3.24
N VAL A 79 -12.71 -7.03 2.30
CA VAL A 79 -11.68 -6.05 1.92
C VAL A 79 -11.17 -5.26 3.12
N PHE A 80 -12.01 -5.08 4.14
CA PHE A 80 -11.67 -4.44 5.41
C PHE A 80 -10.43 -5.06 6.09
N LEU A 81 -10.23 -6.36 5.94
CA LEU A 81 -9.09 -7.08 6.53
C LEU A 81 -7.76 -6.76 5.84
N PHE A 82 -7.80 -6.33 4.59
CA PHE A 82 -6.61 -5.97 3.82
C PHE A 82 -6.35 -4.48 3.86
N ARG A 83 -7.43 -3.69 3.66
CA ARG A 83 -7.37 -2.22 3.61
C ARG A 83 -8.72 -1.66 4.05
N PHE A 84 -8.74 -1.08 5.24
CA PHE A 84 -9.98 -0.55 5.81
C PHE A 84 -10.58 0.61 4.99
N GLU A 85 -9.73 1.44 4.35
CA GLU A 85 -10.19 2.55 3.50
C GLU A 85 -10.97 2.03 2.27
N MET A 86 -10.65 0.83 1.80
CA MET A 86 -11.35 0.17 0.70
C MET A 86 -12.72 -0.39 1.10
N TYR A 87 -13.06 -0.38 2.37
CA TYR A 87 -14.39 -0.75 2.85
C TYR A 87 -15.50 0.13 2.27
N THR A 88 -15.16 1.32 1.77
CA THR A 88 -16.05 2.17 1.00
C THR A 88 -16.67 1.48 -0.22
N PHE A 89 -15.96 0.51 -0.82
CA PHE A 89 -16.53 -0.33 -1.87
C PHE A 89 -17.64 -1.25 -1.33
N ALA A 90 -17.49 -1.83 -0.15
CA ALA A 90 -18.53 -2.62 0.50
C ALA A 90 -19.75 -1.77 0.86
N LEU A 91 -19.52 -0.53 1.35
CA LEU A 91 -20.58 0.43 1.63
C LEU A 91 -21.30 0.86 0.34
N LEU A 92 -20.58 1.06 -0.77
CA LEU A 92 -21.21 1.34 -2.06
C LEU A 92 -22.17 0.22 -2.45
N LEU A 93 -21.74 -1.05 -2.39
CA LEU A 93 -22.59 -2.19 -2.70
C LEU A 93 -23.75 -2.32 -1.71
N PHE A 94 -23.52 -2.05 -0.43
CA PHE A 94 -24.58 -1.99 0.58
C PHE A 94 -25.69 -1.00 0.17
N PHE A 95 -25.34 0.23 -0.21
CA PHE A 95 -26.32 1.23 -0.66
C PHE A 95 -27.01 0.83 -1.97
N VAL A 96 -26.26 0.23 -2.92
CA VAL A 96 -26.86 -0.30 -4.16
C VAL A 96 -27.87 -1.40 -3.86
N TYR A 97 -27.59 -2.30 -2.91
CA TYR A 97 -28.50 -3.40 -2.56
C TYR A 97 -29.66 -2.92 -1.67
N LEU A 98 -29.42 -1.94 -0.81
CA LEU A 98 -30.46 -1.23 -0.06
C LEU A 98 -31.47 -0.59 -1.01
N TRP A 99 -31.00 0.11 -2.03
CA TRP A 99 -31.85 0.69 -3.08
C TRP A 99 -32.66 -0.37 -3.85
N ARG A 100 -32.04 -1.54 -4.08
CA ARG A 100 -32.71 -2.67 -4.73
C ARG A 100 -33.64 -3.45 -3.80
N ARG A 101 -33.80 -3.04 -2.53
CA ARG A 101 -34.60 -3.67 -1.48
C ARG A 101 -34.18 -5.09 -1.13
N GLU A 102 -32.88 -5.40 -1.26
CA GLU A 102 -32.30 -6.72 -0.93
C GLU A 102 -31.95 -6.81 0.57
N TRP A 103 -32.91 -6.52 1.45
CA TRP A 103 -32.72 -6.35 2.91
C TRP A 103 -32.01 -7.52 3.59
N LYS A 104 -32.32 -8.76 3.14
CA LYS A 104 -31.82 -9.99 3.79
C LYS A 104 -30.29 -10.14 3.75
N ILE A 105 -29.64 -9.55 2.76
CA ILE A 105 -28.19 -9.68 2.58
C ILE A 105 -27.41 -8.54 3.20
N LEU A 106 -28.04 -7.43 3.57
CA LEU A 106 -27.38 -6.23 4.07
C LEU A 106 -26.49 -6.46 5.30
N PRO A 107 -26.87 -7.32 6.28
CA PRO A 107 -26.01 -7.60 7.43
C PRO A 107 -24.64 -8.16 7.06
N LEU A 108 -24.47 -8.76 5.87
CA LEU A 108 -23.18 -9.31 5.40
C LEU A 108 -22.09 -8.23 5.23
N VAL A 109 -22.48 -6.96 5.15
CA VAL A 109 -21.52 -5.85 5.15
C VAL A 109 -20.67 -5.84 6.43
N LEU A 110 -21.20 -6.32 7.56
CA LEU A 110 -20.51 -6.35 8.84
C LEU A 110 -19.51 -7.52 8.97
N LEU A 111 -19.51 -8.47 8.04
CA LEU A 111 -18.68 -9.69 8.14
C LEU A 111 -17.19 -9.36 8.30
N GLY A 112 -16.62 -8.47 7.49
CA GLY A 112 -15.20 -8.09 7.58
C GLY A 112 -14.86 -7.42 8.92
N PRO A 113 -15.56 -6.36 9.34
CA PRO A 113 -15.38 -5.78 10.68
C PRO A 113 -15.51 -6.77 11.83
N LEU A 114 -16.50 -7.65 11.78
CA LEU A 114 -16.70 -8.69 12.82
C LEU A 114 -15.55 -9.70 12.85
N LEU A 115 -15.08 -10.14 11.68
CA LEU A 115 -13.91 -11.02 11.58
C LEU A 115 -12.66 -10.34 12.13
N TRP A 116 -12.47 -9.05 11.87
CA TRP A 116 -11.36 -8.29 12.43
C TRP A 116 -11.43 -8.21 13.96
N ILE A 117 -12.59 -7.81 14.49
CA ILE A 117 -12.80 -7.71 15.94
C ILE A 117 -12.60 -9.08 16.60
N GLY A 118 -13.17 -10.14 16.03
CA GLY A 118 -13.04 -11.50 16.55
C GLY A 118 -11.59 -12.00 16.53
N SER A 119 -10.86 -11.81 15.44
CA SER A 119 -9.45 -12.17 15.36
C SER A 119 -8.57 -11.36 16.32
N SER A 120 -8.84 -10.07 16.46
CA SER A 120 -8.14 -9.21 17.43
C SER A 120 -8.38 -9.66 18.87
N ALA A 121 -9.61 -10.01 19.23
CA ALA A 121 -9.94 -10.54 20.54
C ALA A 121 -9.19 -11.85 20.86
N VAL A 122 -9.07 -12.74 19.87
CA VAL A 122 -8.37 -14.03 20.04
C VAL A 122 -6.86 -13.86 20.10
N ILE A 123 -6.28 -13.00 19.25
CA ILE A 123 -4.82 -12.87 19.11
C ILE A 123 -4.24 -11.96 20.19
N SER A 124 -4.87 -10.82 20.47
CA SER A 124 -4.36 -9.78 21.37
C SER A 124 -5.06 -9.73 22.73
N GLY A 125 -6.14 -10.50 22.92
CA GLY A 125 -6.98 -10.43 24.11
C GLY A 125 -7.78 -9.12 24.24
N ASP A 126 -7.76 -8.25 23.21
CA ASP A 126 -8.36 -6.93 23.24
C ASP A 126 -9.26 -6.67 22.03
N VAL A 127 -10.55 -6.57 22.28
CA VAL A 127 -11.60 -6.31 21.28
C VAL A 127 -11.43 -4.92 20.63
N LEU A 128 -10.83 -3.97 21.34
CA LEU A 128 -10.67 -2.59 20.90
C LEU A 128 -9.30 -2.31 20.23
N THR A 129 -8.50 -3.33 20.00
CA THR A 129 -7.16 -3.18 19.41
C THR A 129 -7.19 -2.34 18.12
N PHE A 130 -8.19 -2.55 17.25
CA PHE A 130 -8.32 -1.76 16.02
C PHE A 130 -8.45 -0.26 16.30
N PHE A 131 -9.33 0.14 17.23
CA PHE A 131 -9.56 1.56 17.53
C PHE A 131 -8.35 2.20 18.21
N ARG A 132 -7.64 1.45 19.04
CA ARG A 132 -6.41 1.93 19.68
C ARG A 132 -5.31 2.11 18.65
N GLU A 133 -5.08 1.14 17.78
CA GLU A 133 -4.11 1.25 16.69
C GLU A 133 -4.46 2.38 15.74
N TRP A 134 -5.74 2.53 15.36
CA TRP A 134 -6.20 3.65 14.56
C TRP A 134 -5.86 5.01 15.17
N SER A 135 -6.21 5.18 16.45
CA SER A 135 -5.91 6.41 17.17
C SER A 135 -4.40 6.70 17.24
N ARG A 136 -3.58 5.66 17.33
CA ARG A 136 -2.13 5.73 17.33
C ARG A 136 -1.57 6.13 15.96
N PHE A 137 -2.09 5.54 14.88
CA PHE A 137 -1.71 5.94 13.51
C PHE A 137 -2.05 7.39 13.21
N SER A 138 -3.16 7.90 13.71
CA SER A 138 -3.52 9.32 13.53
C SER A 138 -2.56 10.27 14.22
N HIS A 139 -1.92 9.85 15.33
CA HIS A 139 -0.86 10.62 15.96
C HIS A 139 0.45 10.62 15.17
N LEU A 140 0.80 9.50 14.52
CA LEU A 140 1.99 9.41 13.66
C LEU A 140 1.83 10.23 12.39
N ALA A 141 0.62 10.34 11.85
CA ALA A 141 0.32 11.15 10.66
C ALA A 141 0.73 12.63 10.82
N LYS A 142 0.72 13.17 12.05
CA LYS A 142 1.14 14.54 12.33
C LYS A 142 2.64 14.81 12.05
N PHE A 143 3.45 13.76 12.00
CA PHE A 143 4.89 13.88 11.75
C PHE A 143 5.28 13.63 10.29
N ILE A 144 4.31 13.24 9.47
CA ILE A 144 4.54 12.95 8.06
C ILE A 144 4.03 14.15 7.25
N PRO A 145 4.85 14.78 6.41
CA PRO A 145 4.40 15.88 5.58
C PRO A 145 3.25 15.40 4.69
N GLY A 146 2.13 16.11 4.77
CA GLY A 146 0.97 15.85 3.93
C GLY A 146 1.26 16.16 2.46
N VAL A 147 0.44 15.65 1.58
CA VAL A 147 0.50 15.92 0.14
C VAL A 147 -0.57 16.93 -0.26
N SER A 148 -0.39 17.55 -1.44
CA SER A 148 -1.39 18.50 -1.98
C SER A 148 -2.71 17.79 -2.26
N MET A 149 -3.82 18.52 -2.22
CA MET A 149 -5.14 18.00 -2.59
C MET A 149 -5.23 17.52 -4.04
N THR A 150 -4.29 17.94 -4.88
CA THR A 150 -4.20 17.55 -6.30
C THR A 150 -3.18 16.44 -6.56
N HIS A 151 -2.48 15.95 -5.51
CA HIS A 151 -1.36 15.02 -5.61
C HIS A 151 -1.64 13.80 -6.51
N TYR A 152 -2.75 13.10 -6.31
CA TYR A 152 -3.07 11.92 -7.12
C TYR A 152 -3.48 12.29 -8.54
N LEU A 153 -4.13 13.45 -8.74
CA LEU A 153 -4.49 13.92 -10.09
C LEU A 153 -3.25 14.34 -10.88
N GLU A 154 -2.31 15.01 -10.24
CA GLU A 154 -1.03 15.43 -10.83
C GLU A 154 -0.16 14.21 -11.21
N ASN A 155 -0.31 13.11 -10.51
CA ASN A 155 0.48 11.88 -10.71
C ASN A 155 -0.26 10.77 -11.49
N LEU A 156 -1.42 11.05 -12.09
CA LEU A 156 -2.18 10.04 -12.86
C LEU A 156 -1.35 9.37 -13.95
N GLN A 157 -0.45 10.11 -14.59
CA GLN A 157 0.45 9.56 -15.61
C GLN A 157 1.46 8.57 -15.03
N THR A 158 1.91 8.78 -13.80
CA THR A 158 2.82 7.85 -13.09
C THR A 158 2.06 6.60 -12.62
N ILE A 159 0.80 6.76 -12.22
CA ILE A 159 -0.06 5.69 -11.71
C ILE A 159 -0.50 4.78 -12.86
N PHE A 160 -1.09 5.34 -13.90
CA PHE A 160 -1.74 4.57 -14.97
C PHE A 160 -1.00 4.60 -16.30
N GLY A 161 -0.19 5.62 -16.55
CA GLY A 161 0.50 5.86 -17.80
C GLY A 161 -0.30 6.66 -18.83
N TYR A 162 0.39 7.49 -19.62
CA TYR A 162 -0.24 8.39 -20.59
C TYR A 162 -1.15 7.67 -21.59
N GLY A 163 -0.69 6.56 -22.17
CA GLY A 163 -1.50 5.80 -23.12
C GLY A 163 -2.82 5.31 -22.55
N GLN A 164 -2.80 4.86 -21.31
CA GLN A 164 -4.01 4.42 -20.61
C GLN A 164 -4.91 5.57 -20.18
N LEU A 165 -4.38 6.74 -19.86
CA LEU A 165 -5.18 7.94 -19.59
C LEU A 165 -6.02 8.31 -20.83
N VAL A 166 -5.39 8.32 -21.99
CA VAL A 166 -6.09 8.60 -23.26
C VAL A 166 -7.16 7.55 -23.54
N LEU A 167 -6.81 6.25 -23.43
CA LEU A 167 -7.76 5.16 -23.68
C LEU A 167 -8.92 5.17 -22.68
N PHE A 168 -8.66 5.51 -21.42
CA PHE A 168 -9.68 5.65 -20.39
C PHE A 168 -10.65 6.79 -20.74
N ALA A 169 -10.13 7.96 -21.07
CA ALA A 169 -10.95 9.11 -21.45
C ALA A 169 -11.82 8.80 -22.69
N VAL A 170 -11.24 8.14 -23.69
CA VAL A 170 -11.97 7.67 -24.87
C VAL A 170 -13.04 6.65 -24.47
N GLY A 171 -12.71 5.70 -23.59
CA GLY A 171 -13.64 4.71 -23.08
C GLY A 171 -14.84 5.36 -22.39
N VAL A 172 -14.61 6.35 -21.52
CA VAL A 172 -15.68 7.12 -20.87
C VAL A 172 -16.58 7.79 -21.88
N VAL A 173 -16.01 8.46 -22.91
CA VAL A 173 -16.78 9.12 -23.95
C VAL A 173 -17.67 8.13 -24.72
N PHE A 174 -17.14 6.99 -25.11
CA PHE A 174 -17.92 5.99 -25.86
C PHE A 174 -18.97 5.29 -24.99
N ILE A 175 -18.68 4.96 -23.74
CA ILE A 175 -19.65 4.41 -22.80
C ILE A 175 -20.82 5.39 -22.61
N THR A 176 -20.51 6.69 -22.47
CA THR A 176 -21.50 7.76 -22.32
C THR A 176 -22.35 7.90 -23.58
N ARG A 177 -21.72 7.94 -24.79
CA ARG A 177 -22.44 8.00 -26.06
C ARG A 177 -23.34 6.80 -26.30
N ALA A 178 -22.91 5.60 -25.89
CA ALA A 178 -23.70 4.37 -25.98
C ALA A 178 -24.78 4.28 -24.90
N LYS A 179 -24.94 5.30 -24.02
CA LYS A 179 -25.87 5.33 -22.88
C LYS A 179 -25.72 4.16 -21.91
N ARG A 180 -24.49 3.63 -21.78
CA ARG A 180 -24.17 2.48 -20.91
C ARG A 180 -23.65 2.89 -19.52
N ASN A 181 -23.75 4.17 -19.12
CA ASN A 181 -23.22 4.67 -17.86
C ASN A 181 -23.74 3.89 -16.64
N ALA A 182 -25.02 3.45 -16.66
CA ALA A 182 -25.58 2.66 -15.56
C ALA A 182 -24.84 1.33 -15.37
N ASP A 183 -24.39 0.69 -16.45
CA ASP A 183 -23.64 -0.57 -16.42
C ASP A 183 -22.23 -0.39 -15.82
N TYR A 184 -21.66 0.81 -15.91
CA TYR A 184 -20.31 1.16 -15.44
C TYR A 184 -20.33 2.01 -14.16
N GLY A 185 -21.50 2.36 -13.65
CA GLY A 185 -21.64 3.30 -12.53
C GLY A 185 -20.87 2.87 -11.27
N ILE A 186 -20.92 1.58 -10.93
CA ILE A 186 -20.16 1.05 -9.78
C ILE A 186 -18.64 1.24 -9.98
N MET A 187 -18.13 0.99 -11.20
CA MET A 187 -16.70 1.18 -11.49
C MET A 187 -16.31 2.64 -11.36
N TYR A 188 -17.06 3.55 -11.99
CA TYR A 188 -16.80 4.99 -11.94
C TYR A 188 -16.84 5.53 -10.52
N PHE A 189 -17.86 5.12 -9.76
CA PHE A 189 -17.99 5.54 -8.37
C PHE A 189 -16.83 4.99 -7.52
N THR A 190 -16.43 3.74 -7.73
CA THR A 190 -15.29 3.14 -7.01
C THR A 190 -13.98 3.87 -7.33
N ILE A 191 -13.76 4.22 -8.60
CA ILE A 191 -12.59 5.00 -9.02
C ILE A 191 -12.60 6.37 -8.34
N ALA A 192 -13.72 7.10 -8.45
CA ALA A 192 -13.85 8.45 -7.91
C ALA A 192 -13.69 8.47 -6.38
N ILE A 193 -14.41 7.61 -5.66
CA ILE A 193 -14.37 7.58 -4.20
C ILE A 193 -13.00 7.17 -3.67
N ASN A 194 -12.30 6.24 -4.35
CA ASN A 194 -10.96 5.83 -3.97
C ASN A 194 -9.97 7.00 -4.12
N ILE A 195 -9.98 7.71 -5.25
CA ILE A 195 -9.12 8.89 -5.45
C ILE A 195 -9.44 9.96 -4.41
N ILE A 196 -10.73 10.24 -4.15
CA ILE A 196 -11.14 11.23 -3.15
C ILE A 196 -10.64 10.82 -1.76
N ILE A 197 -10.89 9.59 -1.32
CA ILE A 197 -10.47 9.12 0.00
C ILE A 197 -8.94 9.12 0.12
N SER A 198 -8.21 8.61 -0.87
CA SER A 198 -6.75 8.64 -0.86
C SER A 198 -6.22 10.08 -0.79
N THR A 199 -6.87 11.01 -1.48
CA THR A 199 -6.54 12.44 -1.43
C THR A 199 -6.81 13.01 -0.03
N LEU A 200 -8.00 12.78 0.51
CA LEU A 200 -8.39 13.32 1.81
C LEU A 200 -7.55 12.73 2.95
N THR A 201 -7.19 11.45 2.87
CA THR A 201 -6.36 10.80 3.90
C THR A 201 -4.90 11.20 3.82
N GLY A 202 -4.40 11.59 2.65
CA GLY A 202 -3.03 12.05 2.44
C GLY A 202 -2.86 13.57 2.56
N ALA A 203 -3.95 14.34 2.57
CA ALA A 203 -3.89 15.80 2.55
C ALA A 203 -3.42 16.37 3.90
N GLU A 204 -2.51 17.32 3.82
CA GLU A 204 -1.96 18.05 4.96
C GLU A 204 -3.05 18.68 5.86
N ALA A 205 -4.16 19.12 5.24
CA ALA A 205 -5.26 19.80 5.93
C ALA A 205 -6.07 18.90 6.87
N LEU A 206 -6.10 17.58 6.69
CA LEU A 206 -7.02 16.71 7.41
C LEU A 206 -6.35 15.76 8.40
N HIS A 207 -5.07 15.46 8.26
CA HIS A 207 -4.24 14.62 9.16
C HIS A 207 -4.95 13.37 9.73
N TRP A 208 -5.90 12.80 8.96
CA TRP A 208 -6.79 11.76 9.46
C TRP A 208 -6.16 10.38 9.52
N THR A 209 -5.12 10.16 8.72
CA THR A 209 -4.42 8.87 8.69
C THR A 209 -2.94 9.05 8.37
N ALA A 210 -2.15 8.03 8.66
CA ALA A 210 -0.74 7.95 8.28
C ALA A 210 -0.53 7.68 6.77
N SER A 211 -1.47 8.10 5.92
CA SER A 211 -1.26 8.04 4.47
C SER A 211 -0.21 9.07 4.09
N VAL A 212 0.95 8.59 3.68
CA VAL A 212 2.09 9.40 3.21
C VAL A 212 1.90 9.91 1.77
N GLY A 213 0.68 9.88 1.23
CA GLY A 213 0.42 10.21 -0.17
C GLY A 213 1.04 9.23 -1.16
N GLU A 214 1.28 7.98 -0.75
CA GLU A 214 1.87 6.98 -1.63
C GLU A 214 0.91 6.64 -2.79
N LEU A 215 1.42 6.77 -4.01
CA LEU A 215 0.63 6.54 -5.22
C LEU A 215 0.06 5.12 -5.31
N ARG A 216 0.68 4.15 -4.63
CA ARG A 216 0.22 2.75 -4.60
C ARG A 216 -1.18 2.58 -4.01
N TYR A 217 -1.67 3.50 -3.17
CA TYR A 217 -3.03 3.39 -2.60
C TYR A 217 -4.11 3.43 -3.67
N VAL A 218 -3.84 4.05 -4.80
CA VAL A 218 -4.75 4.09 -5.95
C VAL A 218 -4.62 2.86 -6.86
N ALA A 219 -3.62 2.00 -6.65
CA ALA A 219 -3.44 0.77 -7.45
C ALA A 219 -4.66 -0.17 -7.39
N VAL A 220 -5.39 -0.17 -6.27
CA VAL A 220 -6.56 -1.03 -6.05
C VAL A 220 -7.66 -0.82 -7.11
N ILE A 221 -7.77 0.37 -7.68
CA ILE A 221 -8.74 0.67 -8.74
C ILE A 221 -8.19 0.44 -10.16
N GLY A 222 -6.91 0.09 -10.28
CA GLY A 222 -6.26 -0.16 -11.57
C GLY A 222 -7.01 -1.12 -12.48
N PRO A 223 -7.55 -2.26 -11.98
CA PRO A 223 -8.33 -3.18 -12.80
C PRO A 223 -9.59 -2.54 -13.41
N PHE A 224 -10.33 -1.72 -12.67
CA PHE A 224 -11.49 -1.00 -13.20
C PHE A 224 -11.07 0.01 -14.26
N TRP A 225 -9.97 0.72 -14.02
CA TRP A 225 -9.39 1.63 -15.00
C TRP A 225 -9.03 0.89 -16.28
N GLY A 226 -8.37 -0.28 -16.16
CA GLY A 226 -8.02 -1.14 -17.30
C GLY A 226 -9.23 -1.58 -18.12
N ILE A 227 -10.34 -1.96 -17.45
CA ILE A 227 -11.59 -2.34 -18.14
C ILE A 227 -12.15 -1.19 -18.99
N VAL A 228 -12.21 0.02 -18.44
CA VAL A 228 -12.68 1.20 -19.17
C VAL A 228 -11.74 1.54 -20.32
N SER A 229 -10.42 1.43 -20.12
CA SER A 229 -9.41 1.66 -21.16
C SER A 229 -9.53 0.67 -22.32
N VAL A 230 -9.81 -0.62 -22.02
CA VAL A 230 -10.05 -1.63 -23.05
C VAL A 230 -11.31 -1.33 -23.85
N TYR A 231 -12.35 -0.81 -23.23
CA TYR A 231 -13.53 -0.37 -23.96
C TYR A 231 -13.16 0.72 -24.98
N GLY A 232 -12.41 1.73 -24.53
CA GLY A 232 -11.91 2.79 -25.43
C GLY A 232 -11.03 2.26 -26.56
N PHE A 233 -10.11 1.36 -26.25
CA PHE A 233 -9.26 0.69 -27.24
C PHE A 233 -10.07 -0.06 -28.29
N SER A 234 -11.03 -0.89 -27.86
CA SER A 234 -11.86 -1.69 -28.74
C SER A 234 -12.70 -0.83 -29.69
N GLU A 235 -13.29 0.24 -29.16
CA GLU A 235 -14.08 1.18 -29.95
C GLU A 235 -13.28 1.92 -31.02
N ILE A 236 -12.01 2.26 -30.73
CA ILE A 236 -11.12 2.82 -31.75
C ILE A 236 -10.76 1.75 -32.78
N LEU A 237 -10.37 0.56 -32.30
CA LEU A 237 -9.90 -0.52 -33.14
C LEU A 237 -10.96 -0.94 -34.18
N GLU A 238 -12.25 -0.93 -33.81
CA GLU A 238 -13.35 -1.23 -34.72
C GLU A 238 -13.52 -0.20 -35.83
N ARG A 239 -13.17 1.06 -35.59
CA ARG A 239 -13.26 2.15 -36.57
C ARG A 239 -12.07 2.25 -37.49
N VAL A 240 -10.95 1.64 -37.12
CA VAL A 240 -9.75 1.63 -37.94
C VAL A 240 -9.93 0.70 -39.14
N LYS A 241 -9.81 1.21 -40.36
CA LYS A 241 -9.79 0.51 -41.63
C LYS A 241 -8.54 0.94 -42.41
N PRO A 242 -7.82 0.08 -43.04
CA PRO A 242 -7.93 -1.37 -43.24
C PRO A 242 -7.34 -2.23 -42.08
N SER A 243 -7.31 -3.56 -42.25
CA SER A 243 -6.81 -4.49 -41.23
C SER A 243 -5.36 -4.25 -40.79
N TRP A 244 -4.47 -3.83 -41.71
CA TRP A 244 -3.09 -3.45 -41.34
C TRP A 244 -3.05 -2.21 -40.43
N GLY A 245 -4.01 -1.28 -40.56
CA GLY A 245 -4.16 -0.15 -39.66
C GLY A 245 -4.49 -0.59 -38.23
N LYS A 246 -5.31 -1.64 -38.07
CA LYS A 246 -5.59 -2.24 -36.75
C LYS A 246 -4.33 -2.80 -36.08
N LEU A 247 -3.51 -3.50 -36.86
CA LEU A 247 -2.24 -4.04 -36.38
C LEU A 247 -1.30 -2.91 -35.94
N ILE A 248 -1.12 -1.89 -36.76
CA ILE A 248 -0.27 -0.73 -36.43
C ILE A 248 -0.76 -0.04 -35.16
N PHE A 249 -2.06 0.23 -35.07
CA PHE A 249 -2.65 0.85 -33.87
C PHE A 249 -2.40 -0.01 -32.61
N SER A 250 -2.61 -1.32 -32.71
CA SER A 250 -2.36 -2.25 -31.60
C SER A 250 -0.88 -2.25 -31.19
N VAL A 251 0.04 -2.25 -32.14
CA VAL A 251 1.49 -2.19 -31.88
C VAL A 251 1.86 -0.86 -31.23
N ILE A 252 1.32 0.27 -31.71
CA ILE A 252 1.58 1.60 -31.12
C ILE A 252 1.09 1.63 -29.67
N VAL A 253 -0.14 1.18 -29.41
CA VAL A 253 -0.70 1.15 -28.04
C VAL A 253 0.13 0.25 -27.13
N LEU A 254 0.47 -0.96 -27.58
CA LEU A 254 1.28 -1.89 -26.79
C LEU A 254 2.66 -1.28 -26.49
N SER A 255 3.32 -0.72 -27.51
CA SER A 255 4.64 -0.10 -27.37
C SER A 255 4.58 1.09 -26.37
N ALA A 256 3.55 1.94 -26.47
CA ALA A 256 3.38 3.06 -25.57
C ALA A 256 3.16 2.59 -24.12
N VAL A 257 2.37 1.54 -23.90
CA VAL A 257 2.08 0.99 -22.56
C VAL A 257 3.32 0.32 -21.99
N VAL A 258 4.04 -0.50 -22.76
CA VAL A 258 5.30 -1.14 -22.34
C VAL A 258 6.36 -0.10 -22.03
N LEU A 259 6.56 0.87 -22.93
CA LEU A 259 7.55 1.95 -22.71
C LEU A 259 7.22 2.76 -21.46
N ASN A 260 5.96 3.12 -21.27
CA ASN A 260 5.56 3.86 -20.07
C ASN A 260 5.79 3.02 -18.80
N CYS A 261 5.43 1.73 -18.81
CA CYS A 261 5.68 0.84 -17.68
C CYS A 261 7.18 0.76 -17.37
N THR A 262 8.03 0.55 -18.37
CA THR A 262 9.49 0.45 -18.18
C THR A 262 10.14 1.76 -17.72
N LEU A 263 9.64 2.91 -18.17
CA LEU A 263 10.17 4.22 -17.76
C LEU A 263 9.75 4.62 -16.33
N THR A 264 8.57 4.20 -15.90
CA THR A 264 8.02 4.58 -14.59
C THR A 264 8.31 3.54 -13.51
N THR A 265 8.31 2.24 -13.83
CA THR A 265 8.71 1.17 -12.93
C THR A 265 10.24 1.03 -12.92
N ARG A 266 10.90 2.05 -12.44
CA ARG A 266 12.34 1.92 -12.18
C ARG A 266 12.55 0.96 -11.01
N PRO A 267 13.60 0.11 -11.04
CA PRO A 267 13.98 -0.63 -9.85
C PRO A 267 14.03 0.37 -8.70
N ARG A 268 13.36 0.05 -7.60
CA ARG A 268 13.34 0.91 -6.41
C ARG A 268 14.78 1.25 -6.09
N ARG A 269 15.16 2.49 -6.34
CA ARG A 269 16.41 3.01 -5.78
C ARG A 269 16.17 3.11 -4.28
N TRP A 270 17.15 2.68 -3.54
CA TRP A 270 17.17 2.94 -2.12
C TRP A 270 16.89 4.43 -1.89
N THR A 271 15.92 4.72 -1.06
CA THR A 271 15.67 6.11 -0.66
C THR A 271 16.87 6.62 0.14
N ASN A 272 16.99 7.93 0.28
CA ASN A 272 18.03 8.47 1.16
C ASN A 272 17.88 7.96 2.60
N TYR A 273 16.65 7.70 3.04
CA TYR A 273 16.36 7.03 4.30
C TYR A 273 16.99 5.62 4.33
N ASP A 274 16.72 4.79 3.34
CA ASP A 274 17.25 3.44 3.26
C ASP A 274 18.80 3.46 3.26
N LEU A 275 19.42 4.41 2.54
CA LEU A 275 20.88 4.56 2.49
C LEU A 275 21.46 4.93 3.85
N VAL A 276 20.77 5.80 4.62
CA VAL A 276 21.17 6.14 5.98
C VAL A 276 21.12 4.92 6.88
N MET A 277 20.01 4.18 6.84
CA MET A 277 19.81 2.96 7.64
C MET A 277 20.84 1.89 7.28
N MET A 278 21.12 1.72 5.98
CA MET A 278 22.19 0.82 5.51
C MET A 278 23.55 1.20 6.06
N ASN A 279 23.92 2.48 5.96
CA ASN A 279 25.23 2.95 6.44
C ASN A 279 25.38 2.77 7.95
N LEU A 280 24.39 3.18 8.74
CA LEU A 280 24.43 3.02 10.20
C LEU A 280 24.49 1.53 10.61
N THR A 281 23.76 0.66 9.90
CA THR A 281 23.79 -0.77 10.16
C THR A 281 25.16 -1.38 9.78
N GLN A 282 25.77 -0.94 8.68
CA GLN A 282 27.10 -1.38 8.28
C GLN A 282 28.16 -0.93 9.28
N VAL A 283 28.07 0.30 9.79
CA VAL A 283 28.95 0.79 10.87
C VAL A 283 28.79 -0.06 12.12
N ALA A 284 27.55 -0.34 12.54
CA ALA A 284 27.27 -1.20 13.69
C ALA A 284 27.89 -2.59 13.53
N ARG A 285 27.71 -3.22 12.36
CA ARG A 285 28.25 -4.56 12.07
C ARG A 285 29.78 -4.59 12.00
N ALA A 286 30.38 -3.55 11.41
CA ALA A 286 31.85 -3.50 11.24
C ALA A 286 32.59 -3.20 12.55
N GLN A 287 32.05 -2.30 13.37
CA GLN A 287 32.71 -1.87 14.61
C GLN A 287 32.35 -2.70 15.83
N TYR A 288 31.16 -3.32 15.84
CA TYR A 288 30.63 -4.05 17.00
C TYR A 288 29.98 -5.38 16.57
N PRO A 289 30.74 -6.31 15.95
CA PRO A 289 30.20 -7.54 15.36
C PRO A 289 29.54 -8.48 16.37
N ASP A 290 29.97 -8.43 17.63
CA ASP A 290 29.50 -9.33 18.70
C ASP A 290 28.30 -8.78 19.47
N LEU A 291 27.90 -7.53 19.23
CA LEU A 291 26.77 -6.92 19.91
C LEU A 291 25.47 -7.12 19.14
N THR A 292 24.40 -7.38 19.89
CA THR A 292 23.07 -7.46 19.29
C THR A 292 22.57 -6.07 18.92
N LEU A 293 22.21 -5.87 17.65
CA LEU A 293 21.56 -4.68 17.14
C LEU A 293 20.06 -4.75 17.35
N LEU A 294 19.50 -3.83 18.10
CA LEU A 294 18.06 -3.65 18.26
C LEU A 294 17.56 -2.62 17.26
N SER A 295 16.67 -3.03 16.36
CA SER A 295 16.04 -2.17 15.39
C SER A 295 14.69 -2.71 14.96
N ASN A 296 13.77 -1.80 14.61
CA ASN A 296 12.48 -2.15 14.00
C ASN A 296 12.48 -1.89 12.49
N ASP A 297 13.60 -1.47 11.95
CA ASP A 297 13.74 -1.16 10.54
C ASP A 297 14.07 -2.41 9.72
N CYS A 298 13.30 -2.65 8.64
CA CYS A 298 13.50 -3.81 7.79
C CYS A 298 14.74 -3.71 6.90
N VAL A 299 15.25 -2.49 6.64
CA VAL A 299 16.52 -2.30 5.90
C VAL A 299 17.68 -2.75 6.77
N ALA A 300 17.63 -2.47 8.09
CA ALA A 300 18.63 -2.96 9.03
C ALA A 300 18.65 -4.50 9.06
N ALA A 301 17.47 -5.14 9.13
CA ALA A 301 17.38 -6.60 9.06
C ALA A 301 17.93 -7.16 7.74
N TYR A 302 17.65 -6.50 6.61
CA TYR A 302 18.17 -6.87 5.29
C TYR A 302 19.70 -6.79 5.24
N VAL A 303 20.30 -5.71 5.75
CA VAL A 303 21.77 -5.54 5.80
C VAL A 303 22.42 -6.58 6.70
N MET A 304 21.75 -6.97 7.79
CA MET A 304 22.20 -8.03 8.69
C MET A 304 21.99 -9.45 8.14
N ASP A 305 21.29 -9.58 6.99
CA ASP A 305 20.89 -10.85 6.38
C ASP A 305 20.07 -11.77 7.32
N VAL A 306 19.13 -11.15 8.02
CA VAL A 306 18.28 -11.83 9.01
C VAL A 306 16.80 -11.48 8.80
N SER A 307 15.92 -12.28 9.43
CA SER A 307 14.49 -11.96 9.47
C SER A 307 14.25 -10.68 10.31
N PRO A 308 13.33 -9.79 9.92
CA PRO A 308 12.90 -8.66 10.76
C PRO A 308 12.35 -9.09 12.13
N ALA A 309 11.88 -10.35 12.26
CA ALA A 309 11.44 -10.92 13.53
C ALA A 309 12.60 -11.26 14.48
N GLY A 310 13.84 -11.23 13.99
CA GLY A 310 15.06 -11.49 14.75
C GLY A 310 15.96 -12.53 14.12
N GLY A 311 17.19 -12.59 14.59
CA GLY A 311 18.23 -13.49 14.13
C GLY A 311 19.51 -13.35 14.98
N PRO A 312 20.59 -14.01 14.58
CA PRO A 312 21.89 -13.82 15.23
C PRO A 312 22.28 -12.33 15.22
N TYR A 313 22.58 -11.80 16.39
CA TYR A 313 23.02 -10.39 16.57
C TYR A 313 22.00 -9.33 16.09
N PHE A 314 20.73 -9.71 15.91
CA PHE A 314 19.65 -8.79 15.55
C PHE A 314 18.36 -9.16 16.29
N ALA A 315 17.67 -8.16 16.83
CA ALA A 315 16.35 -8.34 17.43
C ALA A 315 15.48 -7.08 17.24
N PRO A 316 14.14 -7.25 17.23
CA PRO A 316 13.25 -6.11 17.20
C PRO A 316 13.40 -5.27 18.47
N MET A 317 13.36 -3.95 18.31
CA MET A 317 13.48 -3.02 19.44
C MET A 317 12.16 -2.94 20.20
N ASN A 318 12.11 -3.51 21.39
CA ASN A 318 11.00 -3.40 22.32
C ASN A 318 11.49 -3.47 23.78
N LYS A 319 10.60 -3.20 24.75
CA LYS A 319 10.95 -3.17 26.19
C LYS A 319 11.50 -4.50 26.70
N ASP A 320 11.02 -5.61 26.18
CA ASP A 320 11.45 -6.95 26.62
C ASP A 320 12.85 -7.28 26.07
N MET A 321 13.10 -6.92 24.81
CA MET A 321 14.43 -7.08 24.20
C MET A 321 15.47 -6.17 24.86
N LEU A 322 15.09 -4.95 25.23
CA LEU A 322 15.98 -4.07 26.03
C LEU A 322 16.33 -4.65 27.39
N LYS A 323 15.42 -5.40 28.03
CA LYS A 323 15.72 -6.13 29.28
C LYS A 323 16.58 -7.36 29.04
N LYS A 324 16.31 -8.09 27.94
CA LYS A 324 17.02 -9.32 27.56
C LYS A 324 18.48 -9.06 27.18
N TYR A 325 18.76 -7.93 26.54
CA TYR A 325 20.08 -7.54 26.09
C TYR A 325 20.56 -6.32 26.90
N PRO A 326 21.18 -6.52 28.08
CA PRO A 326 21.67 -5.43 28.90
C PRO A 326 22.81 -4.63 28.27
N GLU A 327 23.52 -5.25 27.34
CA GLU A 327 24.52 -4.63 26.49
C GLU A 327 24.15 -4.85 25.03
N CYS A 328 23.91 -3.77 24.28
CA CYS A 328 23.42 -3.84 22.91
C CYS A 328 23.67 -2.55 22.15
N LEU A 329 23.54 -2.64 20.82
CA LEU A 329 23.38 -1.48 19.95
C LEU A 329 21.92 -1.19 19.73
N ILE A 330 21.56 0.07 19.57
CA ILE A 330 20.21 0.50 19.23
C ILE A 330 20.27 1.39 18.01
N LEU A 331 19.63 0.98 16.95
CA LEU A 331 19.43 1.82 15.78
C LEU A 331 18.08 2.51 15.91
N TRP A 332 18.14 3.78 16.32
CA TRP A 332 16.97 4.58 16.55
C TRP A 332 16.64 5.43 15.31
N ASP A 333 15.41 5.36 14.86
CA ASP A 333 14.83 6.24 13.85
C ASP A 333 13.45 6.71 14.31
N PRO A 334 13.00 7.91 13.90
CA PRO A 334 11.74 8.47 14.38
C PRO A 334 10.50 7.77 13.83
N PHE A 335 10.62 6.99 12.77
CA PHE A 335 9.50 6.32 12.13
C PHE A 335 9.19 4.99 12.79
N THR A 336 10.21 4.16 13.06
CA THR A 336 10.00 2.83 13.64
C THR A 336 10.15 2.82 15.16
N ALA A 337 11.00 3.67 15.74
CA ALA A 337 11.23 3.72 17.18
C ALA A 337 10.03 4.26 17.98
N ASN A 338 9.26 5.17 17.41
CA ASN A 338 8.01 5.67 18.00
C ASN A 338 6.79 4.87 17.52
N SER A 339 6.99 3.87 16.69
CA SER A 339 5.92 3.02 16.20
C SER A 339 5.38 2.15 17.33
N LEU A 340 4.12 2.35 17.62
CA LEU A 340 3.40 1.55 18.60
C LEU A 340 3.10 0.13 18.12
N PHE A 341 3.31 -0.14 16.82
CA PHE A 341 3.36 -1.48 16.28
C PHE A 341 4.37 -2.36 17.02
N PHE A 342 5.48 -1.76 17.45
CA PHE A 342 6.54 -2.45 18.18
C PHE A 342 6.48 -2.21 19.69
N GLN A 343 5.41 -1.57 20.19
CA GLN A 343 5.19 -1.25 21.62
C GLN A 343 6.39 -0.50 22.25
N THR A 344 7.10 0.27 21.45
CA THR A 344 8.24 1.05 21.89
C THR A 344 7.81 2.49 22.18
N GLU A 345 7.62 2.83 23.42
CA GLU A 345 7.50 4.23 23.88
C GLU A 345 8.88 4.88 24.07
N LEU A 346 9.83 4.53 23.19
CA LEU A 346 11.20 5.00 23.29
C LEU A 346 11.35 6.28 22.47
N THR A 347 10.92 7.40 23.05
CA THR A 347 11.20 8.69 22.42
C THR A 347 12.69 8.98 22.45
N LYS A 348 13.15 9.82 21.51
CA LYS A 348 14.54 10.29 21.45
C LYS A 348 14.99 10.86 22.80
N GLU A 349 14.15 11.68 23.41
CA GLU A 349 14.42 12.34 24.69
C GLU A 349 14.61 11.30 25.80
N LYS A 350 13.76 10.28 25.89
CA LYS A 350 13.91 9.19 26.88
C LYS A 350 15.20 8.41 26.68
N MET A 351 15.57 8.14 25.42
CA MET A 351 16.80 7.42 25.11
C MET A 351 18.05 8.24 25.43
N LEU A 352 18.03 9.54 25.14
CA LEU A 352 19.16 10.43 25.44
C LEU A 352 19.25 10.81 26.94
N GLN A 353 18.16 10.68 27.69
CA GLN A 353 18.17 10.85 29.15
C GLN A 353 18.60 9.59 29.92
N ASP A 354 18.62 8.43 29.25
CA ASP A 354 19.08 7.17 29.85
C ASP A 354 20.63 7.23 29.99
N THR A 355 21.11 7.30 31.21
CA THR A 355 22.54 7.39 31.54
C THR A 355 23.33 6.14 31.13
N THR A 356 22.67 5.05 30.78
CA THR A 356 23.28 3.82 30.26
C THR A 356 23.46 3.84 28.76
N VAL A 357 22.99 4.89 28.08
CA VAL A 357 23.04 5.01 26.62
C VAL A 357 24.06 6.06 26.19
N ARG A 358 24.89 5.69 25.24
CA ARG A 358 25.87 6.57 24.59
C ARG A 358 25.58 6.67 23.10
N VAL A 359 25.61 7.89 22.56
CA VAL A 359 25.49 8.12 21.11
C VAL A 359 26.84 7.77 20.45
N LEU A 360 26.80 6.83 19.50
CA LEU A 360 27.97 6.47 18.68
C LEU A 360 28.01 7.29 17.40
N GLU A 361 26.89 7.33 16.69
CA GLU A 361 26.77 8.03 15.42
C GLU A 361 25.47 8.82 15.35
N ARG A 362 25.54 10.00 14.74
CA ARG A 362 24.39 10.85 14.39
C ARG A 362 24.37 11.10 12.91
N TYR A 363 23.24 10.87 12.31
CA TYR A 363 23.01 11.24 10.94
C TYR A 363 21.75 12.11 10.85
N LYS A 364 21.87 13.28 10.20
CA LYS A 364 20.75 14.19 10.01
C LYS A 364 20.44 14.27 8.52
N TYR A 365 19.21 13.92 8.15
CA TYR A 365 18.70 14.09 6.81
C TYR A 365 17.48 15.00 6.81
N SER A 366 17.59 16.17 6.17
CA SER A 366 16.59 17.22 6.26
C SER A 366 16.34 17.63 7.73
N THR A 367 15.11 17.49 8.22
CA THR A 367 14.72 17.77 9.61
C THR A 367 14.76 16.53 10.50
N VAL A 368 15.06 15.37 9.92
CA VAL A 368 14.99 14.06 10.60
C VAL A 368 16.39 13.65 11.04
N GLU A 369 16.50 13.17 12.28
CA GLU A 369 17.72 12.68 12.87
C GLU A 369 17.63 11.19 13.14
N TYR A 370 18.70 10.46 12.83
CA TYR A 370 18.89 9.03 13.01
C TYR A 370 20.06 8.80 13.94
N LEU A 371 19.97 7.84 14.85
CA LEU A 371 20.97 7.61 15.86
C LEU A 371 21.39 6.15 15.90
N LEU A 372 22.70 5.90 15.93
CA LEU A 372 23.26 4.64 16.39
C LEU A 372 23.71 4.84 17.83
N LEU A 373 23.15 4.06 18.73
CA LEU A 373 23.35 4.18 20.15
C LEU A 373 23.98 2.88 20.69
N TYR A 374 24.90 3.02 21.62
CA TYR A 374 25.39 1.92 22.44
C TYR A 374 24.75 2.02 23.83
N ARG A 375 24.27 0.91 24.34
CA ARG A 375 23.69 0.78 25.65
C ARG A 375 24.44 -0.26 26.47
N ASN A 376 24.85 0.10 27.71
CA ASN A 376 25.46 -0.81 28.66
C ASN A 376 24.89 -0.56 30.07
N MET A 377 24.07 -1.46 30.55
CA MET A 377 23.49 -1.37 31.90
C MET A 377 24.49 -1.71 33.01
N LYS A 378 25.66 -2.30 32.69
CA LYS A 378 26.68 -2.66 33.67
C LYS A 378 27.62 -1.49 34.01
N GLU A 379 27.77 -0.55 33.08
CA GLU A 379 28.52 0.68 33.29
C GLU A 379 27.59 1.75 33.84
N GLY A 380 27.33 1.73 35.16
CA GLY A 380 26.63 2.83 35.81
C GLY A 380 27.42 4.13 35.59
N ARG A 381 26.76 5.21 35.08
CA ARG A 381 27.25 6.58 34.87
C ARG A 381 28.72 6.65 34.37
N VAL A 382 28.90 6.64 33.07
CA VAL A 382 30.14 7.23 32.53
C VAL A 382 30.00 8.75 32.67
N GLU A 383 30.83 9.34 33.50
CA GLU A 383 30.93 10.79 33.69
C GLU A 383 31.13 11.48 32.34
N GLU A 384 30.36 12.55 32.10
CA GLU A 384 30.42 13.42 30.90
C GLU A 384 31.80 14.15 30.71
N SER A 385 32.80 13.80 31.48
CA SER A 385 34.11 14.52 31.53
C SER A 385 35.07 14.23 30.36
N ALA A 386 34.72 13.38 29.37
CA ALA A 386 35.66 12.98 28.32
C ALA A 386 35.39 13.54 26.91
N LEU A 387 34.42 14.41 26.73
CA LEU A 387 34.09 15.02 25.42
C LEU A 387 34.34 16.52 25.35
N GLY A 388 35.30 16.96 26.06
CA GLY A 388 35.86 18.32 25.94
C GLY A 388 37.26 18.26 25.37
N LYS A 389 37.40 18.10 24.05
CA LYS A 389 38.49 18.66 23.26
C LYS A 389 38.20 18.46 21.79
#